data_26e8bd19c7a12507e99968509fc3065c
#
_entry.id   26e8bd19c7a12507e99968509fc3065c
#
_cell.length_a   1.000
_cell.length_b   1.000
_cell.length_c   1.000
_cell.angle_alpha   90.00
_cell.angle_beta   90.00
_cell.angle_gamma   90.00
#
_symmetry.space_group_name_H-M   'P 1'
#
loop_
_entity.id
_entity.type
_entity.pdbx_description
1 polymer ?
#
loop_
_entity_poly.entity_id
_entity_poly.type
_entity_poly.pdbx_seq_one_letter_code
_entity_poly.pdbx_strand_id
1 'polypeptide(L)'
;MNQWHEKSVTHWDQFAADWHANSDHMWEKGSRRTILPFLQRQVSEADGPVLDAGCGDGYASCKLASLGYAVEGIDIAGEMIRLANDRATKDGLSIRFQTGDISQLPFGDDTFAGMLAINVVEFTSSPLKTIRELRRVLLPGGTLVLGILGPTAGPRAHSYRRLYDEETIQNTMMPWEAKKLATENGFILLDEEPVYKEGVTPDIAGRLSVELREAVSFLTLFAFRKSGS
;
A
#
# COMPACT_ATOMS: atom_id res chain seq x y z
N MET A 1 14.53 -8.80 17.26
CA MET A 1 13.69 -8.61 16.05
C MET A 1 12.84 -9.86 15.86
N ASN A 2 11.61 -9.76 15.37
CA ASN A 2 10.77 -10.93 15.11
C ASN A 2 11.26 -11.61 13.83
N GLN A 3 11.29 -12.94 13.77
CA GLN A 3 11.75 -13.74 12.62
C GLN A 3 11.02 -13.37 11.31
N TRP A 4 9.73 -13.01 11.37
CA TRP A 4 8.98 -12.46 10.25
C TRP A 4 9.62 -11.19 9.67
N HIS A 5 10.03 -10.26 10.53
CA HIS A 5 10.64 -9.00 10.12
C HIS A 5 11.96 -9.23 9.38
N GLU A 6 12.83 -10.09 9.92
CA GLU A 6 14.12 -10.42 9.29
C GLU A 6 13.94 -11.07 7.91
N LYS A 7 12.99 -12.01 7.79
CA LYS A 7 12.63 -12.63 6.52
C LYS A 7 12.08 -11.62 5.51
N SER A 8 11.22 -10.69 5.97
CA SER A 8 10.65 -9.65 5.11
C SER A 8 11.72 -8.71 4.57
N VAL A 9 12.62 -8.22 5.44
CA VAL A 9 13.76 -7.37 5.03
C VAL A 9 14.59 -8.10 3.98
N THR A 10 15.04 -9.33 4.28
CA THR A 10 15.88 -10.12 3.37
C THR A 10 15.20 -10.33 2.01
N HIS A 11 13.91 -10.68 2.01
CA HIS A 11 13.17 -10.93 0.78
C HIS A 11 13.06 -9.67 -0.09
N TRP A 12 12.65 -8.54 0.51
CA TRP A 12 12.43 -7.31 -0.23
C TRP A 12 13.74 -6.64 -0.67
N ASP A 13 14.82 -6.73 0.12
CA ASP A 13 16.14 -6.29 -0.32
C ASP A 13 16.63 -7.08 -1.55
N GLN A 14 16.46 -8.41 -1.56
CA GLN A 14 16.82 -9.25 -2.70
C GLN A 14 15.97 -8.99 -3.94
N PHE A 15 14.69 -8.65 -3.76
CA PHE A 15 13.75 -8.41 -4.84
C PHE A 15 13.78 -6.98 -5.38
N ALA A 16 14.46 -6.05 -4.71
CA ALA A 16 14.41 -4.61 -5.00
C ALA A 16 14.85 -4.25 -6.43
N ALA A 17 15.89 -4.90 -6.96
CA ALA A 17 16.37 -4.64 -8.32
C ALA A 17 15.34 -5.05 -9.39
N ASP A 18 14.75 -6.24 -9.24
CA ASP A 18 13.72 -6.74 -10.17
C ASP A 18 12.45 -5.88 -10.09
N TRP A 19 12.08 -5.46 -8.88
CA TRP A 19 10.98 -4.53 -8.65
C TRP A 19 11.21 -3.22 -9.39
N HIS A 20 12.35 -2.59 -9.17
CA HIS A 20 12.71 -1.30 -9.78
C HIS A 20 12.73 -1.35 -11.31
N ALA A 21 13.25 -2.42 -11.89
CA ALA A 21 13.27 -2.61 -13.34
C ALA A 21 11.86 -2.63 -13.97
N ASN A 22 10.85 -3.05 -13.23
CA ASN A 22 9.46 -3.16 -13.69
C ASN A 22 8.54 -2.05 -13.16
N SER A 23 8.99 -1.25 -12.22
CA SER A 23 8.19 -0.29 -11.46
C SER A 23 7.48 0.71 -12.38
N ASP A 24 8.21 1.40 -13.24
CA ASP A 24 7.65 2.42 -14.13
C ASP A 24 6.52 1.84 -15.01
N HIS A 25 6.73 0.65 -15.59
CA HIS A 25 5.69 0.00 -16.37
C HIS A 25 4.46 -0.38 -15.53
N MET A 26 4.65 -0.90 -14.32
CA MET A 26 3.54 -1.26 -13.42
C MET A 26 2.68 -0.04 -13.06
N TRP A 27 3.31 1.11 -12.82
CA TRP A 27 2.61 2.33 -12.43
C TRP A 27 2.01 3.10 -13.60
N GLU A 28 2.63 3.07 -14.79
CA GLU A 28 2.15 3.84 -15.94
C GLU A 28 1.13 3.07 -16.79
N LYS A 29 1.34 1.78 -16.98
CA LYS A 29 0.56 0.94 -17.92
C LYS A 29 -0.06 -0.30 -17.27
N GLY A 30 0.47 -0.71 -16.14
CA GLY A 30 0.08 -1.94 -15.46
C GLY A 30 -1.04 -1.76 -14.43
N SER A 31 -1.06 -2.67 -13.47
CA SER A 31 -2.10 -2.78 -12.43
C SER A 31 -2.10 -1.63 -11.42
N ARG A 32 -1.09 -0.75 -11.43
CA ARG A 32 -0.97 0.37 -10.48
C ARG A 32 -1.39 1.72 -11.07
N ARG A 33 -1.73 1.79 -12.37
CA ARG A 33 -2.01 3.05 -13.07
C ARG A 33 -3.17 3.87 -12.50
N THR A 34 -4.10 3.23 -11.79
CA THR A 34 -5.29 3.90 -11.21
C THR A 34 -5.07 4.38 -9.78
N ILE A 35 -3.98 3.96 -9.12
CA ILE A 35 -3.74 4.23 -7.70
C ILE A 35 -3.59 5.73 -7.42
N LEU A 36 -2.70 6.42 -8.15
CA LEU A 36 -2.49 7.85 -7.95
C LEU A 36 -3.74 8.68 -8.32
N PRO A 37 -4.42 8.45 -9.45
CA PRO A 37 -5.72 9.07 -9.72
C PRO A 37 -6.77 8.80 -8.63
N PHE A 38 -6.79 7.59 -8.05
CA PHE A 38 -7.69 7.27 -6.95
C PHE A 38 -7.37 8.09 -5.70
N LEU A 39 -6.08 8.19 -5.30
CA LEU A 39 -5.66 9.03 -4.18
C LEU A 39 -6.04 10.51 -4.40
N GLN A 40 -5.76 11.06 -5.58
CA GLN A 40 -6.01 12.48 -5.89
C GLN A 40 -7.49 12.87 -5.82
N ARG A 41 -8.41 11.90 -5.99
CA ARG A 41 -9.85 12.14 -5.76
C ARG A 41 -10.21 12.27 -4.28
N GLN A 42 -9.35 11.76 -3.38
CA GLN A 42 -9.63 11.64 -1.96
C GLN A 42 -8.83 12.60 -1.08
N VAL A 43 -7.65 13.02 -1.54
CA VAL A 43 -6.70 13.87 -0.81
C VAL A 43 -6.17 14.96 -1.73
N SER A 44 -6.29 16.21 -1.31
CA SER A 44 -5.67 17.36 -1.99
C SER A 44 -4.26 17.60 -1.47
N GLU A 45 -3.40 18.17 -2.31
CA GLU A 45 -2.07 18.63 -1.91
C GLU A 45 -2.12 19.72 -0.81
N ALA A 46 -3.23 20.45 -0.73
CA ALA A 46 -3.46 21.49 0.28
C ALA A 46 -3.89 20.95 1.64
N ASP A 47 -4.31 19.67 1.75
CA ASP A 47 -4.81 19.09 3.01
C ASP A 47 -3.68 18.89 4.03
N GLY A 48 -2.44 18.70 3.57
CA GLY A 48 -1.26 18.50 4.42
C GLY A 48 -0.36 17.37 3.94
N PRO A 49 0.59 16.92 4.78
CA PRO A 49 1.58 15.92 4.37
C PRO A 49 0.95 14.54 4.14
N VAL A 50 1.53 13.80 3.18
CA VAL A 50 1.13 12.44 2.79
C VAL A 50 2.25 11.47 3.14
N LEU A 51 1.91 10.35 3.76
CA LEU A 51 2.81 9.22 3.98
C LEU A 51 2.60 8.14 2.91
N ASP A 52 3.67 7.72 2.26
CA ASP A 52 3.74 6.51 1.43
C ASP A 52 4.31 5.37 2.28
N ALA A 53 3.41 4.57 2.87
CA ALA A 53 3.74 3.48 3.78
C ALA A 53 3.97 2.17 3.00
N GLY A 54 5.21 1.68 2.98
CA GLY A 54 5.68 0.65 2.06
C GLY A 54 5.96 1.23 0.68
N CYS A 55 6.75 2.32 0.65
CA CYS A 55 6.98 3.12 -0.55
C CYS A 55 7.77 2.42 -1.66
N GLY A 56 8.39 1.25 -1.37
CA GLY A 56 9.24 0.55 -2.31
C GLY A 56 10.34 1.46 -2.88
N ASP A 57 10.52 1.42 -4.20
CA ASP A 57 11.51 2.23 -4.93
C ASP A 57 11.11 3.71 -5.12
N GLY A 58 10.09 4.18 -4.39
CA GLY A 58 9.68 5.59 -4.33
C GLY A 58 8.91 6.12 -5.54
N TYR A 59 8.44 5.25 -6.45
CA TYR A 59 7.74 5.72 -7.66
C TYR A 59 6.54 6.60 -7.33
N ALA A 60 5.62 6.11 -6.47
CA ALA A 60 4.43 6.86 -6.09
C ALA A 60 4.77 8.15 -5.36
N SER A 61 5.70 8.08 -4.42
CA SER A 61 6.20 9.25 -3.67
C SER A 61 6.73 10.34 -4.60
N CYS A 62 7.59 10.00 -5.59
CA CYS A 62 8.14 10.96 -6.55
C CYS A 62 7.05 11.57 -7.44
N LYS A 63 6.10 10.77 -7.92
CA LYS A 63 4.98 11.29 -8.72
C LYS A 63 4.10 12.24 -7.92
N LEU A 64 3.77 11.91 -6.67
CA LEU A 64 2.98 12.80 -5.79
C LEU A 64 3.74 14.10 -5.50
N ALA A 65 5.04 14.02 -5.18
CA ALA A 65 5.85 15.22 -4.95
C ALA A 65 5.93 16.11 -6.21
N SER A 66 6.02 15.52 -7.40
CA SER A 66 5.98 16.27 -8.68
C SER A 66 4.63 16.97 -8.92
N LEU A 67 3.56 16.51 -8.27
CA LEU A 67 2.22 17.11 -8.32
C LEU A 67 1.98 18.12 -7.19
N GLY A 68 3.00 18.42 -6.37
CA GLY A 68 2.93 19.42 -5.31
C GLY A 68 2.60 18.89 -3.91
N TYR A 69 2.45 17.57 -3.74
CA TYR A 69 2.23 17.00 -2.40
C TYR A 69 3.51 17.04 -1.57
N ALA A 70 3.38 17.35 -0.29
CA ALA A 70 4.44 17.13 0.70
C ALA A 70 4.44 15.64 1.07
N VAL A 71 5.47 14.88 0.67
CA VAL A 71 5.48 13.41 0.82
C VAL A 71 6.65 12.98 1.71
N GLU A 72 6.37 12.01 2.60
CA GLU A 72 7.38 11.19 3.26
C GLU A 72 7.16 9.72 2.86
N GLY A 73 8.25 8.97 2.69
CA GLY A 73 8.21 7.54 2.35
C GLY A 73 8.89 6.68 3.40
N ILE A 74 8.31 5.51 3.69
CA ILE A 74 8.88 4.51 4.58
C ILE A 74 8.76 3.12 3.99
N ASP A 75 9.82 2.31 4.06
CA ASP A 75 9.82 0.91 3.65
C ASP A 75 10.70 0.10 4.61
N ILE A 76 10.41 -1.20 4.73
CA ILE A 76 11.16 -2.10 5.59
C ILE A 76 12.54 -2.46 5.00
N ALA A 77 12.68 -2.41 3.67
CA ALA A 77 13.85 -2.82 2.92
C ALA A 77 14.79 -1.63 2.68
N GLY A 78 16.03 -1.74 3.15
CA GLY A 78 17.04 -0.70 2.97
C GLY A 78 17.39 -0.46 1.51
N GLU A 79 17.41 -1.49 0.69
CA GLU A 79 17.69 -1.39 -0.74
C GLU A 79 16.56 -0.67 -1.50
N MET A 80 15.30 -0.86 -1.11
CA MET A 80 14.18 -0.08 -1.63
C MET A 80 14.34 1.41 -1.33
N ILE A 81 14.69 1.75 -0.09
CA ILE A 81 14.93 3.15 0.33
C ILE A 81 16.12 3.76 -0.42
N ARG A 82 17.19 2.99 -0.68
CA ARG A 82 18.30 3.46 -1.51
C ARG A 82 17.81 3.82 -2.93
N LEU A 83 17.04 2.93 -3.57
CA LEU A 83 16.47 3.18 -4.90
C LEU A 83 15.50 4.36 -4.93
N ALA A 84 14.69 4.54 -3.86
CA ALA A 84 13.78 5.67 -3.73
C ALA A 84 14.54 7.01 -3.66
N ASN A 85 15.64 7.07 -2.89
CA ASN A 85 16.51 8.25 -2.83
C ASN A 85 17.18 8.54 -4.17
N ASP A 86 17.67 7.51 -4.87
CA ASP A 86 18.28 7.65 -6.20
C ASP A 86 17.26 8.22 -7.20
N ARG A 87 16.02 7.73 -7.19
CA ARG A 87 14.91 8.23 -8.03
C ARG A 87 14.61 9.70 -7.72
N ALA A 88 14.41 10.06 -6.46
CA ALA A 88 14.13 11.44 -6.07
C ALA A 88 15.27 12.40 -6.47
N THR A 89 16.52 11.99 -6.27
CA THR A 89 17.71 12.75 -6.66
C THR A 89 17.74 12.98 -8.18
N LYS A 90 17.49 11.94 -8.96
CA LYS A 90 17.44 12.02 -10.43
C LYS A 90 16.35 12.99 -10.91
N ASP A 91 15.21 13.00 -10.24
CA ASP A 91 14.07 13.86 -10.59
C ASP A 91 14.16 15.26 -9.95
N GLY A 92 15.22 15.56 -9.19
CA GLY A 92 15.42 16.85 -8.50
C GLY A 92 14.40 17.12 -7.39
N LEU A 93 13.86 16.07 -6.78
CA LEU A 93 12.84 16.14 -5.73
C LEU A 93 13.47 16.02 -4.34
N SER A 94 12.90 16.77 -3.38
CA SER A 94 13.27 16.66 -1.96
C SER A 94 12.20 15.92 -1.20
N ILE A 95 12.40 14.60 -1.03
CA ILE A 95 11.50 13.71 -0.30
C ILE A 95 12.30 13.02 0.80
N ARG A 96 11.73 12.93 1.99
CA ARG A 96 12.33 12.17 3.09
C ARG A 96 11.93 10.71 2.99
N PHE A 97 12.91 9.84 2.69
CA PHE A 97 12.76 8.41 2.76
C PHE A 97 13.50 7.83 3.96
N GLN A 98 12.90 6.84 4.62
CA GLN A 98 13.53 6.17 5.75
C GLN A 98 13.17 4.69 5.82
N THR A 99 14.10 3.88 6.30
CA THR A 99 13.84 2.46 6.58
C THR A 99 13.05 2.31 7.87
N GLY A 100 11.99 1.50 7.87
CA GLY A 100 11.19 1.25 9.07
C GLY A 100 10.02 0.29 8.87
N ASP A 101 9.49 -0.19 9.99
CA ASP A 101 8.34 -1.10 10.05
C ASP A 101 7.04 -0.31 10.15
N ILE A 102 6.13 -0.49 9.21
CA ILE A 102 4.82 0.18 9.20
C ILE A 102 3.90 -0.25 10.35
N SER A 103 4.23 -1.31 11.05
CA SER A 103 3.52 -1.71 12.27
C SER A 103 4.01 -0.97 13.52
N GLN A 104 5.06 -0.13 13.39
CA GLN A 104 5.62 0.73 14.43
C GLN A 104 6.30 1.94 13.79
N LEU A 105 5.48 2.90 13.37
CA LEU A 105 5.93 4.08 12.64
C LEU A 105 6.66 5.08 13.53
N PRO A 106 7.81 5.64 13.08
CA PRO A 106 8.60 6.60 13.86
C PRO A 106 8.03 8.04 13.78
N PHE A 107 6.70 8.15 13.73
CA PHE A 107 6.00 9.44 13.63
C PHE A 107 5.11 9.64 14.85
N GLY A 108 4.84 10.91 15.18
CA GLY A 108 3.86 11.29 16.20
C GLY A 108 2.42 10.91 15.78
N ASP A 109 1.51 10.96 16.75
CA ASP A 109 0.08 10.84 16.49
C ASP A 109 -0.35 12.01 15.59
N ASP A 110 -1.40 11.81 14.79
CA ASP A 110 -2.07 12.88 14.05
C ASP A 110 -1.10 13.73 13.21
N THR A 111 -0.25 13.10 12.42
CA THR A 111 0.81 13.76 11.63
C THR A 111 0.42 13.96 10.17
N PHE A 112 -0.23 12.99 9.52
CA PHE A 112 -0.46 12.98 8.07
C PHE A 112 -1.91 13.23 7.72
N ALA A 113 -2.18 14.07 6.71
CA ALA A 113 -3.51 14.32 6.16
C ALA A 113 -3.96 13.19 5.22
N GLY A 114 -3.01 12.60 4.51
CA GLY A 114 -3.24 11.49 3.61
C GLY A 114 -2.20 10.37 3.76
N MET A 115 -2.55 9.18 3.31
CA MET A 115 -1.65 8.03 3.35
C MET A 115 -1.92 7.07 2.21
N LEU A 116 -0.84 6.54 1.63
CA LEU A 116 -0.83 5.37 0.77
C LEU A 116 -0.32 4.16 1.54
N ALA A 117 -0.99 3.01 1.40
CA ALA A 117 -0.50 1.71 1.86
C ALA A 117 -0.91 0.63 0.83
N ILE A 118 -0.07 0.41 -0.18
CA ILE A 118 -0.41 -0.39 -1.36
C ILE A 118 0.33 -1.72 -1.34
N ASN A 119 -0.42 -2.81 -1.21
CA ASN A 119 0.10 -4.18 -1.17
C ASN A 119 1.21 -4.33 -0.12
N VAL A 120 0.99 -3.80 1.06
CA VAL A 120 1.97 -3.84 2.15
C VAL A 120 1.39 -4.44 3.44
N VAL A 121 0.14 -4.18 3.79
CA VAL A 121 -0.47 -4.68 5.05
C VAL A 121 -0.55 -6.20 5.06
N GLU A 122 -0.81 -6.82 3.92
CA GLU A 122 -0.80 -8.29 3.76
C GLU A 122 0.59 -8.92 3.91
N PHE A 123 1.65 -8.12 3.92
CA PHE A 123 3.03 -8.57 4.16
C PHE A 123 3.53 -8.26 5.58
N THR A 124 2.66 -7.80 6.47
CA THR A 124 2.99 -7.61 7.88
C THR A 124 2.61 -8.83 8.73
N SER A 125 3.33 -9.04 9.82
CA SER A 125 3.07 -10.15 10.74
C SER A 125 1.76 -9.97 11.53
N SER A 126 1.28 -8.72 11.67
CA SER A 126 0.07 -8.38 12.41
C SER A 126 -0.70 -7.26 11.70
N PRO A 127 -1.63 -7.60 10.78
CA PRO A 127 -2.47 -6.62 10.09
C PRO A 127 -3.21 -5.68 11.05
N LEU A 128 -3.73 -6.22 12.16
CA LEU A 128 -4.42 -5.41 13.17
C LEU A 128 -3.51 -4.35 13.78
N LYS A 129 -2.28 -4.73 14.18
CA LYS A 129 -1.31 -3.77 14.72
C LYS A 129 -1.00 -2.69 13.69
N THR A 130 -0.78 -3.10 12.45
CA THR A 130 -0.50 -2.19 11.33
C THR A 130 -1.66 -1.22 11.09
N ILE A 131 -2.90 -1.69 10.97
CA ILE A 131 -4.08 -0.83 10.76
C ILE A 131 -4.23 0.20 11.89
N ARG A 132 -4.01 -0.21 13.15
CA ARG A 132 -4.05 0.71 14.30
C ARG A 132 -2.93 1.75 14.26
N GLU A 133 -1.75 1.36 13.80
CA GLU A 133 -0.61 2.25 13.68
C GLU A 133 -0.78 3.27 12.55
N LEU A 134 -1.27 2.83 11.38
CA LEU A 134 -1.66 3.73 10.29
C LEU A 134 -2.72 4.74 10.76
N ARG A 135 -3.72 4.27 11.54
CA ARG A 135 -4.73 5.16 12.11
C ARG A 135 -4.13 6.16 13.11
N ARG A 136 -3.19 5.72 13.93
CA ARG A 136 -2.56 6.59 14.94
C ARG A 136 -1.90 7.82 14.32
N VAL A 137 -1.10 7.61 13.28
CA VAL A 137 -0.34 8.70 12.64
C VAL A 137 -1.15 9.56 11.67
N LEU A 138 -2.34 9.11 11.28
CA LEU A 138 -3.24 9.87 10.41
C LEU A 138 -3.98 10.94 11.22
N LEU A 139 -4.13 12.15 10.68
CA LEU A 139 -4.92 13.25 11.27
C LEU A 139 -6.39 12.82 11.48
N PRO A 140 -7.12 13.35 12.47
CA PRO A 140 -8.57 13.22 12.53
C PRO A 140 -9.20 13.71 11.21
N GLY A 141 -10.03 12.87 10.59
CA GLY A 141 -10.60 13.15 9.27
C GLY A 141 -9.65 12.90 8.09
N GLY A 142 -8.39 12.59 8.33
CA GLY A 142 -7.43 12.23 7.29
C GLY A 142 -7.78 10.93 6.57
N THR A 143 -7.25 10.76 5.36
CA THR A 143 -7.61 9.67 4.45
C THR A 143 -6.49 8.66 4.25
N LEU A 144 -6.79 7.38 4.47
CA LEU A 144 -5.95 6.24 4.09
C LEU A 144 -6.44 5.66 2.76
N VAL A 145 -5.57 5.60 1.76
CA VAL A 145 -5.75 4.77 0.56
C VAL A 145 -5.03 3.45 0.77
N LEU A 146 -5.80 2.39 0.88
CA LEU A 146 -5.33 1.03 1.14
C LEU A 146 -5.53 0.17 -0.12
N GLY A 147 -4.48 -0.48 -0.62
CA GLY A 147 -4.55 -1.41 -1.73
C GLY A 147 -4.23 -2.83 -1.27
N ILE A 148 -5.13 -3.77 -1.51
CA ILE A 148 -4.99 -5.18 -1.10
C ILE A 148 -5.10 -6.09 -2.31
N LEU A 149 -4.17 -7.03 -2.44
CA LEU A 149 -4.14 -8.03 -3.50
C LEU A 149 -5.40 -8.90 -3.50
N GLY A 150 -6.00 -9.05 -4.68
CA GLY A 150 -7.09 -10.01 -4.88
C GLY A 150 -6.62 -11.46 -4.68
N PRO A 151 -7.54 -12.39 -4.41
CA PRO A 151 -7.19 -13.79 -4.09
C PRO A 151 -6.48 -14.52 -5.23
N THR A 152 -6.66 -14.08 -6.47
CA THR A 152 -6.04 -14.66 -7.67
C THR A 152 -4.83 -13.86 -8.18
N ALA A 153 -4.36 -12.86 -7.43
CA ALA A 153 -3.20 -12.06 -7.81
C ALA A 153 -1.91 -12.90 -7.78
N GLY A 154 -1.01 -12.69 -8.76
CA GLY A 154 0.25 -13.44 -8.88
C GLY A 154 1.09 -13.47 -7.61
N PRO A 155 1.29 -12.31 -6.89
CA PRO A 155 2.06 -12.28 -5.66
C PRO A 155 1.51 -13.16 -4.52
N ARG A 156 0.26 -13.62 -4.60
CA ARG A 156 -0.29 -14.62 -3.64
C ARG A 156 0.46 -15.95 -3.66
N ALA A 157 1.20 -16.25 -4.73
CA ALA A 157 2.06 -17.43 -4.80
C ALA A 157 3.14 -17.45 -3.70
N HIS A 158 3.56 -16.30 -3.16
CA HIS A 158 4.50 -16.23 -2.05
C HIS A 158 3.98 -16.90 -0.77
N SER A 159 2.66 -17.05 -0.63
CA SER A 159 2.05 -17.73 0.52
C SER A 159 1.94 -19.24 0.36
N TYR A 160 2.22 -19.81 -0.83
CA TYR A 160 2.01 -21.24 -1.11
C TYR A 160 2.81 -22.14 -0.19
N ARG A 161 4.03 -21.77 0.16
CA ARG A 161 4.92 -22.59 1.01
C ARG A 161 4.39 -22.81 2.44
N ARG A 162 3.41 -22.03 2.90
CA ARG A 162 2.70 -22.30 4.17
C ARG A 162 2.03 -23.68 4.22
N LEU A 163 1.70 -24.25 3.03
CA LEU A 163 1.11 -25.59 2.94
C LEU A 163 2.11 -26.71 3.22
N TYR A 164 3.38 -26.37 3.33
CA TYR A 164 4.50 -27.24 3.73
C TYR A 164 5.01 -26.88 5.13
N ASP A 165 4.18 -26.22 5.94
CA ASP A 165 4.52 -25.72 7.28
C ASP A 165 5.72 -24.78 7.30
N GLU A 166 6.04 -24.15 6.15
CA GLU A 166 7.08 -23.13 6.06
C GLU A 166 6.51 -21.76 6.40
N GLU A 167 7.28 -20.98 7.17
CA GLU A 167 6.93 -19.60 7.42
C GLU A 167 7.04 -18.76 6.15
N THR A 168 5.98 -18.03 5.84
CA THR A 168 5.90 -17.11 4.70
C THR A 168 5.81 -15.67 5.18
N ILE A 169 6.16 -14.71 4.32
CA ILE A 169 6.08 -13.27 4.63
C ILE A 169 4.72 -12.65 4.27
N GLN A 170 3.74 -13.45 3.88
CA GLN A 170 2.41 -12.97 3.50
C GLN A 170 1.34 -13.60 4.40
N ASN A 171 0.54 -12.76 5.05
CA ASN A 171 -0.52 -13.19 5.97
C ASN A 171 -1.81 -13.62 5.28
N THR A 172 -1.86 -13.60 3.94
CA THR A 172 -3.01 -14.02 3.10
C THR A 172 -4.32 -13.23 3.29
N MET A 173 -4.30 -12.08 3.96
CA MET A 173 -5.48 -11.23 4.13
C MET A 173 -6.17 -10.91 2.80
N MET A 174 -7.48 -11.07 2.74
CA MET A 174 -8.29 -10.80 1.56
C MET A 174 -8.84 -9.35 1.57
N PRO A 175 -9.20 -8.77 0.40
CA PRO A 175 -9.75 -7.42 0.34
C PRO A 175 -10.93 -7.18 1.27
N TRP A 176 -11.93 -8.08 1.31
CA TRP A 176 -13.09 -7.99 2.21
C TRP A 176 -12.72 -8.09 3.69
N GLU A 177 -11.69 -8.86 4.05
CA GLU A 177 -11.17 -8.94 5.42
C GLU A 177 -10.49 -7.65 5.82
N ALA A 178 -9.69 -7.07 4.93
CA ALA A 178 -9.04 -5.77 5.16
C ALA A 178 -10.06 -4.65 5.35
N LYS A 179 -11.10 -4.61 4.51
CA LYS A 179 -12.22 -3.67 4.63
C LYS A 179 -12.90 -3.79 5.99
N LYS A 180 -13.24 -5.01 6.40
CA LYS A 180 -13.85 -5.26 7.71
C LYS A 180 -12.92 -4.88 8.85
N LEU A 181 -11.65 -5.30 8.80
CA LEU A 181 -10.66 -4.99 9.82
C LEU A 181 -10.48 -3.48 10.01
N ALA A 182 -10.38 -2.72 8.91
CA ALA A 182 -10.25 -1.27 8.98
C ALA A 182 -11.50 -0.61 9.59
N THR A 183 -12.70 -1.00 9.16
CA THR A 183 -13.96 -0.43 9.68
C THR A 183 -14.19 -0.74 11.15
N GLU A 184 -13.86 -1.94 11.62
CA GLU A 184 -13.91 -2.31 13.04
C GLU A 184 -12.87 -1.58 13.90
N ASN A 185 -11.82 -1.00 13.28
CA ASN A 185 -10.75 -0.29 13.98
C ASN A 185 -10.72 1.22 13.71
N GLY A 186 -11.90 1.84 13.55
CA GLY A 186 -12.07 3.29 13.56
C GLY A 186 -11.80 3.97 12.23
N PHE A 187 -12.05 3.27 11.12
CA PHE A 187 -12.10 3.85 9.80
C PHE A 187 -13.51 3.81 9.21
N ILE A 188 -13.84 4.81 8.40
CA ILE A 188 -15.09 4.91 7.64
C ILE A 188 -14.74 4.74 6.19
N LEU A 189 -15.32 3.76 5.51
CA LEU A 189 -15.15 3.58 4.07
C LEU A 189 -15.78 4.75 3.31
N LEU A 190 -15.01 5.39 2.45
CA LEU A 190 -15.46 6.49 1.57
C LEU A 190 -15.72 5.98 0.15
N ASP A 191 -14.79 5.15 -0.37
CA ASP A 191 -14.80 4.70 -1.76
C ASP A 191 -14.06 3.37 -1.91
N GLU A 192 -14.41 2.59 -2.94
CA GLU A 192 -13.69 1.36 -3.30
C GLU A 192 -13.61 1.21 -4.82
N GLU A 193 -12.44 0.84 -5.31
CA GLU A 193 -12.17 0.64 -6.74
C GLU A 193 -11.42 -0.68 -6.97
N PRO A 194 -12.08 -1.71 -7.55
CA PRO A 194 -11.40 -2.93 -7.96
C PRO A 194 -10.57 -2.69 -9.23
N VAL A 195 -9.30 -3.07 -9.20
CA VAL A 195 -8.42 -3.10 -10.37
C VAL A 195 -8.50 -4.49 -10.99
N TYR A 196 -9.33 -4.65 -12.00
CA TYR A 196 -9.62 -5.95 -12.59
C TYR A 196 -8.40 -6.55 -13.33
N LYS A 197 -8.34 -7.88 -13.33
CA LYS A 197 -7.40 -8.63 -14.14
C LYS A 197 -7.76 -8.53 -15.62
N GLU A 198 -6.76 -8.76 -16.46
CA GLU A 198 -6.95 -8.83 -17.92
C GLU A 198 -8.07 -9.82 -18.27
N GLY A 199 -8.92 -9.43 -19.22
CA GLY A 199 -10.10 -10.20 -19.64
C GLY A 199 -11.38 -9.94 -18.83
N VAL A 200 -11.30 -9.28 -17.68
CA VAL A 200 -12.49 -8.85 -16.91
C VAL A 200 -12.94 -7.47 -17.39
N THR A 201 -13.97 -7.45 -18.21
CA THR A 201 -14.56 -6.20 -18.73
C THR A 201 -15.57 -5.61 -17.74
N PRO A 202 -15.90 -4.29 -17.85
CA PRO A 202 -16.94 -3.66 -17.04
C PRO A 202 -18.32 -4.36 -17.12
N ASP A 203 -18.67 -4.93 -18.29
CA ASP A 203 -19.92 -5.68 -18.46
C ASP A 203 -19.91 -6.99 -17.66
N ILE A 204 -18.79 -7.74 -17.67
CA ILE A 204 -18.61 -8.94 -16.85
C ILE A 204 -18.68 -8.56 -15.37
N ALA A 205 -17.91 -7.56 -14.96
CA ALA A 205 -17.84 -7.12 -13.58
C ALA A 205 -19.21 -6.63 -13.04
N GLY A 206 -19.97 -5.92 -13.88
CA GLY A 206 -21.30 -5.39 -13.52
C GLY A 206 -22.34 -6.48 -13.18
N ARG A 207 -22.10 -7.71 -13.60
CA ARG A 207 -22.99 -8.89 -13.31
C ARG A 207 -22.57 -9.66 -12.06
N LEU A 208 -21.44 -9.31 -11.45
CA LEU A 208 -20.89 -10.01 -10.29
C LEU A 208 -21.31 -9.33 -8.97
N SER A 209 -21.45 -10.14 -7.90
CA SER A 209 -21.52 -9.58 -6.54
C SER A 209 -20.24 -8.83 -6.17
N VAL A 210 -20.28 -8.05 -5.10
CA VAL A 210 -19.09 -7.28 -4.62
C VAL A 210 -17.93 -8.22 -4.37
N GLU A 211 -18.14 -9.33 -3.67
CA GLU A 211 -17.11 -10.31 -3.32
C GLU A 211 -16.51 -10.98 -4.57
N LEU A 212 -17.33 -11.27 -5.58
CA LEU A 212 -16.84 -11.83 -6.83
C LEU A 212 -16.05 -10.80 -7.64
N ARG A 213 -16.45 -9.53 -7.61
CA ARG A 213 -15.64 -8.47 -8.23
C ARG A 213 -14.26 -8.33 -7.59
N GLU A 214 -14.18 -8.38 -6.27
CA GLU A 214 -12.92 -8.41 -5.55
C GLU A 214 -12.10 -9.67 -5.90
N ALA A 215 -12.75 -10.82 -6.06
CA ALA A 215 -12.08 -12.07 -6.40
C ALA A 215 -11.47 -12.11 -7.80
N VAL A 216 -12.05 -11.41 -8.78
CA VAL A 216 -11.52 -11.32 -10.16
C VAL A 216 -10.60 -10.10 -10.36
N SER A 217 -10.28 -9.36 -9.29
CA SER A 217 -9.38 -8.22 -9.31
C SER A 217 -7.93 -8.64 -9.04
N PHE A 218 -6.97 -7.89 -9.60
CA PHE A 218 -5.57 -7.99 -9.21
C PHE A 218 -5.36 -7.41 -7.81
N LEU A 219 -5.98 -6.25 -7.56
CA LEU A 219 -6.06 -5.62 -6.23
C LEU A 219 -7.38 -4.84 -6.13
N THR A 220 -7.80 -4.56 -4.91
CA THR A 220 -8.88 -3.60 -4.61
C THR A 220 -8.30 -2.43 -3.85
N LEU A 221 -8.61 -1.22 -4.31
CA LEU A 221 -8.32 0.03 -3.63
C LEU A 221 -9.48 0.41 -2.73
N PHE A 222 -9.19 0.83 -1.53
CA PHE A 222 -10.13 1.38 -0.57
C PHE A 222 -9.68 2.77 -0.13
N ALA A 223 -10.57 3.73 -0.09
CA ALA A 223 -10.36 5.00 0.59
C ALA A 223 -11.11 4.97 1.93
N PHE A 224 -10.36 5.16 3.01
CA PHE A 224 -10.89 5.19 4.36
C PHE A 224 -10.61 6.54 5.01
N ARG A 225 -11.59 7.10 5.70
CA ARG A 225 -11.39 8.27 6.56
C ARG A 225 -11.23 7.83 8.01
N LYS A 226 -10.22 8.37 8.71
CA LYS A 226 -10.11 8.21 10.16
C LYS A 226 -11.35 8.81 10.82
N SER A 227 -12.13 7.97 11.55
CA SER A 227 -13.25 8.47 12.35
C SER A 227 -12.72 9.39 13.45
N GLY A 228 -13.47 10.46 13.73
CA GLY A 228 -13.25 11.24 14.94
C GLY A 228 -13.38 10.33 16.17
N SER A 229 -12.58 10.55 17.16
CA SER A 229 -12.67 9.93 18.47
C SER A 229 -13.99 10.28 19.15
#